data_782761eabc57907c3b566cddb8d190b5
#
_entry.id   782761eabc57907c3b566cddb8d190b5
#
_cell.length_a   1.000
_cell.length_b   1.000
_cell.length_c   1.000
_cell.angle_alpha   90.00
_cell.angle_beta   90.00
_cell.angle_gamma   90.00
#
_symmetry.space_group_name_H-M   'P 1'
#
loop_
_entity.id
_entity.type
_entity.pdbx_description
1 polymer ?
#
loop_
_entity_poly.entity_id
_entity_poly.type
_entity_poly.pdbx_seq_one_letter_code
_entity_poly.pdbx_strand_id
1 'polypeptide(L)'
;MHRSVLHIPDAELHVMQVIWDAPVPLSTTQIIQTVQKEINPAWKMSTIRTFLARLITKGYLTVEFDSKERYYIAVIDEQAYLKSVTRKFLIQHRYDSLLEVFALMRGEQLTQLTDDDLQQLKHLLSMLDDG
;
A
#
# COMPACT_ATOMS: atom_id res chain seq x y z
N MET A 1 -23.23 3.66 2.53
CA MET A 1 -22.35 2.90 1.62
C MET A 1 -20.97 2.81 2.21
N HIS A 2 -20.42 1.68 2.14
CA HIS A 2 -19.06 1.51 2.63
C HIS A 2 -18.15 1.16 1.47
N ARG A 3 -16.92 1.52 1.61
CA ARG A 3 -15.92 1.14 0.66
C ARG A 3 -15.42 -0.25 1.04
N SER A 4 -15.99 -1.25 0.40
CA SER A 4 -15.68 -2.63 0.73
C SER A 4 -14.29 -3.04 0.27
N VAL A 5 -13.73 -2.34 -0.69
CA VAL A 5 -12.48 -2.73 -1.30
C VAL A 5 -11.54 -1.54 -1.35
N LEU A 6 -10.43 -1.66 -0.64
CA LEU A 6 -9.32 -0.76 -0.81
C LEU A 6 -8.36 -1.46 -1.77
N HIS A 7 -8.39 -1.04 -3.02
CA HIS A 7 -7.52 -1.60 -4.03
C HIS A 7 -6.85 -0.47 -4.77
N ILE A 8 -5.53 -0.49 -4.75
CA ILE A 8 -4.72 0.48 -5.45
C ILE A 8 -3.99 -0.27 -6.57
N PRO A 9 -4.18 0.11 -7.84
CA PRO A 9 -3.43 -0.52 -8.93
C PRO A 9 -1.93 -0.44 -8.70
N ASP A 10 -1.18 -1.40 -9.23
CA ASP A 10 0.24 -1.53 -8.95
C ASP A 10 1.03 -0.25 -9.20
N ALA A 11 0.77 0.42 -10.32
CA ALA A 11 1.50 1.65 -10.63
C ALA A 11 1.24 2.75 -9.61
N GLU A 12 -0.02 2.91 -9.22
CA GLU A 12 -0.39 3.90 -8.21
C GLU A 12 0.11 3.50 -6.84
N LEU A 13 0.17 2.20 -6.56
CA LEU A 13 0.70 1.71 -5.30
C LEU A 13 2.18 2.05 -5.12
N HIS A 14 2.95 1.97 -6.19
CA HIS A 14 4.35 2.39 -6.13
C HIS A 14 4.48 3.85 -5.74
N VAL A 15 3.59 4.70 -6.24
CA VAL A 15 3.58 6.12 -5.87
C VAL A 15 3.21 6.28 -4.40
N MET A 16 2.20 5.55 -3.93
CA MET A 16 1.83 5.57 -2.52
C MET A 16 2.99 5.12 -1.63
N GLN A 17 3.76 4.12 -2.05
CA GLN A 17 4.88 3.66 -1.26
C GLN A 17 5.96 4.71 -1.09
N VAL A 18 6.19 5.51 -2.11
CA VAL A 18 7.12 6.64 -2.00
C VAL A 18 6.65 7.60 -0.91
N ILE A 19 5.35 7.86 -0.87
CA ILE A 19 4.78 8.78 0.12
C ILE A 19 4.82 8.16 1.53
N TRP A 20 4.45 6.89 1.64
CA TRP A 20 4.47 6.20 2.94
C TRP A 20 5.88 6.11 3.52
N ASP A 21 6.89 5.90 2.66
CA ASP A 21 8.28 5.75 3.13
C ASP A 21 8.90 7.05 3.58
N ALA A 22 8.33 8.18 3.15
CA ALA A 22 8.88 9.48 3.51
C ALA A 22 8.47 9.87 4.94
N PRO A 23 9.38 10.39 5.74
CA PRO A 23 9.06 10.78 7.12
C PRO A 23 8.22 12.04 7.20
N VAL A 24 8.13 12.81 6.11
CA VAL A 24 7.37 14.06 6.05
C VAL A 24 6.63 14.11 4.73
N PRO A 25 5.60 14.94 4.63
CA PRO A 25 4.90 15.11 3.35
C PRO A 25 5.84 15.56 2.23
N LEU A 26 5.63 15.02 1.04
CA LEU A 26 6.46 15.33 -0.13
C LEU A 26 5.72 16.25 -1.09
N SER A 27 6.48 17.14 -1.71
CA SER A 27 5.94 17.97 -2.79
C SER A 27 5.78 17.17 -4.07
N THR A 28 5.03 17.72 -5.02
CA THR A 28 4.87 17.11 -6.34
C THR A 28 6.23 16.82 -6.98
N THR A 29 7.12 17.81 -6.95
CA THR A 29 8.45 17.67 -7.55
C THR A 29 9.25 16.54 -6.88
N GLN A 30 9.23 16.49 -5.56
CA GLN A 30 9.94 15.44 -4.83
C GLN A 30 9.42 14.06 -5.16
N ILE A 31 8.10 13.92 -5.26
CA ILE A 31 7.50 12.62 -5.61
C ILE A 31 7.92 12.21 -7.02
N ILE A 32 7.81 13.13 -7.97
CA ILE A 32 8.18 12.83 -9.37
C ILE A 32 9.64 12.40 -9.44
N GLN A 33 10.52 13.14 -8.80
CA GLN A 33 11.95 12.84 -8.83
C GLN A 33 12.22 11.47 -8.21
N THR A 34 11.60 11.17 -7.09
CA THR A 34 11.82 9.89 -6.41
C THR A 34 11.27 8.74 -7.24
N VAL A 35 10.09 8.89 -7.81
CA VAL A 35 9.49 7.83 -8.62
C VAL A 35 10.34 7.56 -9.85
N GLN A 36 10.81 8.60 -10.54
CA GLN A 36 11.63 8.42 -11.72
C GLN A 36 12.99 7.82 -11.38
N LYS A 37 13.53 8.13 -10.22
CA LYS A 37 14.83 7.62 -9.82
C LYS A 37 14.76 6.18 -9.32
N GLU A 38 13.74 5.86 -8.50
CA GLU A 38 13.71 4.61 -7.77
C GLU A 38 12.72 3.58 -8.30
N ILE A 39 11.70 4.03 -9.02
CA ILE A 39 10.64 3.14 -9.47
C ILE A 39 10.73 2.88 -10.96
N ASN A 40 10.57 3.92 -11.78
CA ASN A 40 10.55 3.75 -13.23
C ASN A 40 10.99 5.04 -13.93
N PRO A 41 12.22 5.08 -14.45
CA PRO A 41 12.70 6.27 -15.15
C PRO A 41 11.93 6.60 -16.42
N ALA A 42 11.21 5.62 -16.98
CA ALA A 42 10.46 5.83 -18.23
C ALA A 42 9.12 6.51 -18.00
N TRP A 43 8.64 6.59 -16.78
CA TRP A 43 7.38 7.28 -16.52
C TRP A 43 7.56 8.78 -16.63
N LYS A 44 6.69 9.39 -17.43
CA LYS A 44 6.72 10.84 -17.63
C LYS A 44 6.13 11.56 -16.42
N MET A 45 6.50 12.82 -16.26
CA MET A 45 5.94 13.64 -15.19
C MET A 45 4.42 13.68 -15.26
N SER A 46 3.86 13.80 -16.46
CA SER A 46 2.41 13.83 -16.63
C SER A 46 1.76 12.52 -16.18
N THR A 47 2.42 11.39 -16.41
CA THR A 47 1.92 10.09 -15.98
C THR A 47 1.85 10.02 -14.45
N ILE A 48 2.92 10.44 -13.79
CA ILE A 48 2.97 10.44 -12.34
C ILE A 48 1.92 11.38 -11.75
N ARG A 49 1.75 12.55 -12.35
CA ARG A 49 0.71 13.49 -11.91
C ARG A 49 -0.69 12.90 -12.05
N THR A 50 -0.91 12.13 -13.10
CA THR A 50 -2.20 11.43 -13.28
C THR A 50 -2.42 10.43 -12.15
N PHE A 51 -1.39 9.67 -11.78
CA PHE A 51 -1.51 8.74 -10.66
C PHE A 51 -1.85 9.47 -9.37
N LEU A 52 -1.19 10.58 -9.10
CA LEU A 52 -1.48 11.38 -7.91
C LEU A 52 -2.91 11.89 -7.91
N ALA A 53 -3.39 12.37 -9.04
CA ALA A 53 -4.76 12.86 -9.17
C ALA A 53 -5.77 11.75 -8.90
N ARG A 54 -5.51 10.55 -9.42
CA ARG A 54 -6.39 9.40 -9.18
C ARG A 54 -6.42 9.02 -7.71
N LEU A 55 -5.27 9.04 -7.06
CA LEU A 55 -5.19 8.72 -5.64
C LEU A 55 -5.96 9.73 -4.79
N ILE A 56 -5.92 10.99 -5.16
CA ILE A 56 -6.72 12.02 -4.49
C ILE A 56 -8.20 11.77 -4.70
N THR A 57 -8.60 11.51 -5.94
CA THR A 57 -10.00 11.28 -6.28
C THR A 57 -10.56 10.07 -5.54
N LYS A 58 -9.74 9.02 -5.38
CA LYS A 58 -10.14 7.81 -4.67
C LYS A 58 -10.12 7.97 -3.16
N GLY A 59 -9.58 9.06 -2.65
CA GLY A 59 -9.56 9.33 -1.22
C GLY A 59 -8.36 8.79 -0.46
N TYR A 60 -7.32 8.35 -1.16
CA TYR A 60 -6.11 7.84 -0.50
C TYR A 60 -5.12 8.92 -0.15
N LEU A 61 -5.16 10.03 -0.87
CA LEU A 61 -4.28 11.17 -0.64
C LEU A 61 -5.09 12.44 -0.46
N THR A 62 -4.57 13.33 0.36
CA THR A 62 -5.03 14.71 0.42
C THR A 62 -3.86 15.63 0.19
N VAL A 63 -4.13 16.91 -0.04
CA VAL A 63 -3.13 17.89 -0.42
C VAL A 63 -3.18 19.05 0.53
N GLU A 64 -2.00 19.53 0.90
CA GLU A 64 -1.86 20.79 1.62
C GLU A 64 -0.95 21.71 0.82
N PHE A 65 -1.24 23.00 0.91
CA PHE A 65 -0.42 24.01 0.24
C PHE A 65 0.43 24.71 1.29
N ASP A 66 1.71 24.87 0.95
CA ASP A 66 2.63 25.66 1.74
C ASP A 66 3.38 26.55 0.77
N SER A 67 3.20 27.86 0.93
CA SER A 67 3.72 28.84 -0.02
C SER A 67 3.15 28.58 -1.42
N LYS A 68 3.96 28.14 -2.36
CA LYS A 68 3.52 27.83 -3.70
C LYS A 68 3.59 26.35 -4.00
N GLU A 69 3.90 25.54 -2.99
CA GLU A 69 4.10 24.12 -3.17
C GLU A 69 2.88 23.35 -2.71
N ARG A 70 2.61 22.26 -3.42
CA ARG A 70 1.57 21.32 -3.09
C ARG A 70 2.24 20.11 -2.45
N TYR A 71 1.81 19.77 -1.24
CA TYR A 71 2.34 18.63 -0.51
C TYR A 71 1.28 17.56 -0.37
N TYR A 72 1.68 16.31 -0.50
CA TYR A 72 0.75 15.17 -0.49
C TYR A 72 0.85 14.43 0.82
N ILE A 73 -0.32 14.11 1.38
CA ILE A 73 -0.44 13.46 2.67
C ILE A 73 -1.31 12.23 2.49
N ALA A 74 -0.83 11.09 2.99
CA ALA A 74 -1.60 9.85 2.93
C ALA A 74 -2.76 9.92 3.93
N VAL A 75 -3.97 9.70 3.43
CA VAL A 75 -5.18 9.62 4.25
C VAL A 75 -5.23 8.28 4.96
N ILE A 76 -4.78 7.23 4.29
CA ILE A 76 -4.70 5.89 4.87
C ILE A 76 -3.22 5.54 5.00
N ASP A 77 -2.82 5.02 6.17
CA ASP A 77 -1.44 4.59 6.33
C ASP A 77 -1.23 3.21 5.72
N GLU A 78 0.04 2.86 5.55
CA GLU A 78 0.41 1.62 4.87
C GLU A 78 -0.14 0.39 5.59
N GLN A 79 -0.06 0.36 6.92
CA GLN A 79 -0.54 -0.78 7.67
C GLN A 79 -2.06 -0.95 7.54
N ALA A 80 -2.80 0.13 7.58
CA ALA A 80 -4.23 0.07 7.39
C ALA A 80 -4.59 -0.45 5.99
N TYR A 81 -3.82 -0.05 4.98
CA TYR A 81 -4.03 -0.54 3.63
C TYR A 81 -3.74 -2.04 3.53
N LEU A 82 -2.61 -2.47 4.07
CA LEU A 82 -2.23 -3.89 4.06
C LEU A 82 -3.25 -4.74 4.81
N LYS A 83 -3.73 -4.25 5.94
CA LYS A 83 -4.76 -4.93 6.71
C LYS A 83 -6.04 -5.11 5.89
N SER A 84 -6.44 -4.07 5.18
CA SER A 84 -7.64 -4.12 4.35
C SER A 84 -7.49 -5.12 3.20
N VAL A 85 -6.34 -5.13 2.54
CA VAL A 85 -6.08 -6.06 1.45
C VAL A 85 -6.06 -7.50 1.96
N THR A 86 -5.43 -7.72 3.11
CA THR A 86 -5.37 -9.05 3.73
C THR A 86 -6.78 -9.54 4.09
N ARG A 87 -7.59 -8.66 4.66
CA ARG A 87 -8.97 -8.99 5.01
C ARG A 87 -9.76 -9.40 3.77
N LYS A 88 -9.61 -8.65 2.69
CA LYS A 88 -10.27 -8.99 1.43
C LYS A 88 -9.82 -10.36 0.94
N PHE A 89 -8.53 -10.65 1.03
CA PHE A 89 -7.99 -11.94 0.64
C PHE A 89 -8.64 -13.06 1.46
N LEU A 90 -8.75 -12.87 2.77
CA LEU A 90 -9.38 -13.86 3.66
C LEU A 90 -10.83 -14.13 3.31
N ILE A 91 -11.56 -13.11 2.90
CA ILE A 91 -12.95 -13.26 2.50
C ILE A 91 -13.07 -14.08 1.24
N GLN A 92 -12.14 -13.89 0.29
CA GLN A 92 -12.18 -14.54 -1.01
C GLN A 92 -11.51 -15.91 -1.03
N HIS A 93 -10.63 -16.18 -0.08
CA HIS A 93 -9.81 -17.38 -0.08
C HIS A 93 -9.81 -18.02 1.30
N ARG A 94 -9.43 -19.30 1.32
CA ARG A 94 -9.30 -20.01 2.58
C ARG A 94 -7.97 -19.70 3.24
N TYR A 95 -7.86 -20.06 4.53
CA TYR A 95 -6.62 -19.89 5.28
C TYR A 95 -5.44 -20.59 4.62
N ASP A 96 -5.67 -21.75 3.99
CA ASP A 96 -4.60 -22.47 3.30
C ASP A 96 -3.95 -21.58 2.23
N SER A 97 -4.79 -20.91 1.44
CA SER A 97 -4.29 -20.01 0.41
C SER A 97 -3.52 -18.84 1.00
N LEU A 98 -3.97 -18.34 2.15
CA LEU A 98 -3.27 -17.26 2.82
C LEU A 98 -1.90 -17.70 3.30
N LEU A 99 -1.79 -18.91 3.86
CA LEU A 99 -0.52 -19.45 4.28
C LEU A 99 0.44 -19.60 3.11
N GLU A 100 -0.08 -20.07 1.97
CA GLU A 100 0.74 -20.20 0.77
C GLU A 100 1.26 -18.85 0.28
N VAL A 101 0.41 -17.84 0.28
CA VAL A 101 0.82 -16.50 -0.12
C VAL A 101 1.87 -15.95 0.83
N PHE A 102 1.69 -16.15 2.12
CA PHE A 102 2.67 -15.74 3.12
C PHE A 102 4.02 -16.36 2.86
N ALA A 103 4.03 -17.68 2.62
CA ALA A 103 5.27 -18.39 2.35
C ALA A 103 5.95 -17.88 1.09
N LEU A 104 5.18 -17.64 0.03
CA LEU A 104 5.71 -17.13 -1.23
C LEU A 104 6.29 -15.73 -1.07
N MET A 105 5.62 -14.87 -0.32
CA MET A 105 6.10 -13.51 -0.10
C MET A 105 7.43 -13.49 0.64
N ARG A 106 7.66 -14.47 1.50
CA ARG A 106 8.90 -14.58 2.25
C ARG A 106 9.98 -15.35 1.50
N GLY A 107 9.67 -15.87 0.31
CA GLY A 107 10.59 -16.68 -0.44
C GLY A 107 10.82 -18.05 0.18
N GLU A 108 9.87 -18.54 0.96
CA GLU A 108 9.97 -19.80 1.68
C GLU A 108 8.94 -20.79 1.18
N GLN A 109 9.19 -22.07 1.43
CA GLN A 109 8.18 -23.08 1.21
C GLN A 109 7.29 -23.18 2.44
N LEU A 110 6.04 -23.59 2.23
CA LEU A 110 5.08 -23.68 3.30
C LEU A 110 5.58 -24.57 4.45
N THR A 111 6.29 -25.64 4.11
CA THR A 111 6.82 -26.57 5.10
C THR A 111 7.94 -25.97 5.94
N GLN A 112 8.43 -24.81 5.56
CA GLN A 112 9.52 -24.14 6.29
C GLN A 112 9.03 -23.11 7.29
N LEU A 113 7.71 -22.96 7.43
CA LEU A 113 7.17 -22.04 8.41
C LEU A 113 7.41 -22.59 9.81
N THR A 114 7.93 -21.74 10.68
CA THR A 114 8.18 -22.10 12.06
C THR A 114 6.91 -21.94 12.89
N ASP A 115 6.94 -22.47 14.12
CA ASP A 115 5.83 -22.26 15.05
C ASP A 115 5.64 -20.77 15.34
N ASP A 116 6.75 -20.01 15.41
CA ASP A 116 6.66 -18.57 15.62
C ASP A 116 5.97 -17.89 14.46
N ASP A 117 6.29 -18.29 13.22
CA ASP A 117 5.63 -17.75 12.04
C ASP A 117 4.12 -18.00 12.08
N LEU A 118 3.72 -19.20 12.49
CA LEU A 118 2.31 -19.54 12.60
C LEU A 118 1.61 -18.73 13.69
N GLN A 119 2.29 -18.47 14.79
CA GLN A 119 1.74 -17.64 15.86
C GLN A 119 1.55 -16.21 15.38
N GLN A 120 2.51 -15.68 14.67
CA GLN A 120 2.40 -14.33 14.09
C GLN A 120 1.24 -14.25 13.13
N LEU A 121 1.07 -15.26 12.29
CA LEU A 121 -0.03 -15.30 11.34
C LEU A 121 -1.38 -15.35 12.06
N LYS A 122 -1.48 -16.21 13.09
CA LYS A 122 -2.70 -16.31 13.89
C LYS A 122 -3.02 -14.98 14.56
N HIS A 123 -2.00 -14.29 15.05
CA HIS A 123 -2.19 -12.99 15.68
C HIS A 123 -2.74 -11.97 14.67
N LEU A 124 -2.16 -11.96 13.47
CA LEU A 124 -2.62 -11.07 12.40
C LEU A 124 -4.08 -11.36 12.05
N LEU A 125 -4.43 -12.63 11.92
CA LEU A 125 -5.81 -13.02 11.59
C LEU A 125 -6.78 -12.59 12.69
N SER A 126 -6.37 -12.74 13.95
CA SER A 126 -7.17 -12.31 15.08
C SER A 126 -7.43 -10.80 15.03
N MET A 127 -6.43 -10.02 14.69
CA MET A 127 -6.57 -8.58 14.56
C MET A 127 -7.55 -8.19 13.45
N LEU A 128 -7.57 -8.95 12.36
CA LEU A 128 -8.48 -8.69 11.25
C LEU A 128 -9.92 -9.02 11.64
N ASP A 129 -10.12 -10.04 12.46
CA ASP A 129 -11.45 -10.41 12.91
C ASP A 129 -12.05 -9.35 13.82
N ASP A 130 -11.23 -8.65 14.56
CA ASP A 130 -11.66 -7.61 15.48
C ASP A 130 -11.96 -6.28 14.77
N GLY A 131 -11.55 -6.16 13.55
CA GLY A 131 -11.73 -4.91 12.78
C GLY A 131 -12.98 -4.88 11.94
#